data_246b04b6ec18576b873d024667750d69
#
_entry.id   246b04b6ec18576b873d024667750d69
#
_cell.length_a   1.000
_cell.length_b   1.000
_cell.length_c   1.000
_cell.angle_alpha   90.00
_cell.angle_beta   90.00
_cell.angle_gamma   90.00
#
_symmetry.space_group_name_H-M   'P 1'
#
loop_
_entity.id
_entity.type
_entity.pdbx_description
1 polymer ?
#
loop_
_entity_poly.entity_id
_entity_poly.type
_entity_poly.pdbx_seq_one_letter_code
_entity_poly.pdbx_strand_id
1 'polypeptide(L)'
;MTGTAYNKEMPLRQWVYMFRDIYFPLQNYGRSPFEIFTHLAKVFGAGSHYLFRSYDPKGAREYLAKIFAWYCALSNRIELDIEDALWEKYPSVCPRCLSPACECLEPPKKIDSERLTMLALENAQRRPMSLREWQVMFASIYRGPSGKQTVPASRDRVALVFARMAEELGEVAEALGQDRVIDGEAEFVMKNEMADFGAWIFGLANNL
;
A
#
# COMPACT_ATOMS: atom_id res chain seq x y z
N MET A 1 -3.25 -20.70 24.43
CA MET A 1 -3.28 -19.90 23.20
C MET A 1 -2.69 -20.75 22.09
N THR A 2 -3.52 -21.30 21.22
CA THR A 2 -3.08 -22.04 20.05
C THR A 2 -2.48 -21.04 19.08
N GLY A 3 -1.15 -21.00 19.00
CA GLY A 3 -0.44 -20.07 18.13
C GLY A 3 -0.85 -20.31 16.68
N THR A 4 -1.46 -19.30 16.06
CA THR A 4 -1.71 -19.29 14.62
C THR A 4 -0.35 -19.36 13.94
N ALA A 5 -0.09 -20.42 13.19
CA ALA A 5 1.17 -20.57 12.45
C ALA A 5 1.15 -19.59 11.27
N TYR A 6 1.80 -18.46 11.43
CA TYR A 6 1.96 -17.48 10.36
C TYR A 6 2.90 -18.04 9.27
N ASN A 7 2.51 -17.87 8.01
CA ASN A 7 3.31 -18.28 6.86
C ASN A 7 3.20 -17.25 5.73
N LYS A 8 4.11 -17.31 4.75
CA LYS A 8 4.21 -16.33 3.65
C LYS A 8 3.02 -16.35 2.68
N GLU A 9 2.22 -17.40 2.68
CA GLU A 9 1.07 -17.57 1.79
C GLU A 9 -0.25 -17.08 2.43
N MET A 10 -0.19 -16.53 3.64
CA MET A 10 -1.38 -16.04 4.31
C MET A 10 -1.92 -14.74 3.67
N PRO A 11 -3.24 -14.49 3.74
CA PRO A 11 -3.86 -13.26 3.25
C PRO A 11 -3.27 -11.99 3.87
N LEU A 12 -3.37 -10.87 3.15
CA LEU A 12 -2.90 -9.57 3.64
C LEU A 12 -3.51 -9.22 5.00
N ARG A 13 -4.79 -9.47 5.19
CA ARG A 13 -5.49 -9.25 6.48
C ARG A 13 -4.84 -10.03 7.62
N GLN A 14 -4.36 -11.25 7.38
CA GLN A 14 -3.66 -12.04 8.40
C GLN A 14 -2.28 -11.45 8.73
N TRP A 15 -1.59 -10.85 7.78
CA TRP A 15 -0.37 -10.08 8.04
C TRP A 15 -0.64 -8.88 8.95
N VAL A 16 -1.73 -8.14 8.70
CA VAL A 16 -2.15 -7.01 9.54
C VAL A 16 -2.40 -7.49 10.98
N TYR A 17 -3.14 -8.60 11.13
CA TYR A 17 -3.41 -9.18 12.47
C TYR A 17 -2.13 -9.70 13.15
N MET A 18 -1.22 -10.32 12.41
CA MET A 18 0.07 -10.74 12.94
C MET A 18 0.85 -9.56 13.52
N PHE A 19 0.95 -8.46 12.78
CA PHE A 19 1.62 -7.25 13.29
C PHE A 19 0.90 -6.65 14.48
N ARG A 20 -0.42 -6.69 14.53
CA ARG A 20 -1.20 -6.31 15.71
C ARG A 20 -0.82 -7.18 16.91
N ASP A 21 -0.84 -8.50 16.75
CA ASP A 21 -0.62 -9.44 17.85
C ASP A 21 0.81 -9.34 18.40
N ILE A 22 1.80 -9.03 17.56
CA ILE A 22 3.21 -8.87 17.95
C ILE A 22 3.46 -7.49 18.61
N TYR A 23 2.99 -6.41 18.02
CA TYR A 23 3.43 -5.06 18.40
C TYR A 23 2.41 -4.28 19.21
N PHE A 24 1.12 -4.55 19.08
CA PHE A 24 0.08 -3.78 19.75
C PHE A 24 0.15 -3.88 21.28
N PRO A 25 0.29 -5.07 21.89
CA PRO A 25 0.36 -5.20 23.35
C PRO A 25 1.62 -4.57 23.95
N LEU A 26 2.73 -4.54 23.20
CA LEU A 26 4.04 -4.16 23.71
C LEU A 26 4.37 -2.68 23.49
N GLN A 27 3.95 -2.10 22.38
CA GLN A 27 4.43 -0.80 21.94
C GLN A 27 3.34 0.15 21.42
N ASN A 28 2.30 -0.36 20.78
CA ASN A 28 1.36 0.47 20.03
C ASN A 28 0.04 0.74 20.78
N TYR A 29 -0.23 0.06 21.90
CA TYR A 29 -1.50 0.18 22.63
C TYR A 29 -1.80 1.62 23.06
N GLY A 30 -0.80 2.33 23.60
CA GLY A 30 -0.96 3.71 24.08
C GLY A 30 -0.69 4.80 23.05
N ARG A 31 -0.34 4.45 21.79
CA ARG A 31 0.02 5.43 20.76
C ARG A 31 -1.19 5.92 20.00
N SER A 32 -1.21 7.22 19.73
CA SER A 32 -2.19 7.82 18.81
C SER A 32 -1.89 7.43 17.35
N PRO A 33 -2.86 7.56 16.43
CA PRO A 33 -2.60 7.37 15.00
C PRO A 33 -1.45 8.22 14.47
N PHE A 34 -1.32 9.47 14.92
CA PHE A 34 -0.22 10.37 14.55
C PHE A 34 1.15 9.89 15.04
N GLU A 35 1.24 9.35 16.25
CA GLU A 35 2.50 8.80 16.75
C GLU A 35 2.94 7.57 15.93
N ILE A 36 2.00 6.71 15.52
CA ILE A 36 2.30 5.59 14.62
C ILE A 36 2.70 6.11 13.24
N PHE A 37 1.98 7.09 12.71
CA PHE A 37 2.33 7.73 11.45
C PHE A 37 3.73 8.35 11.48
N THR A 38 4.15 9.01 12.56
CA THR A 38 5.50 9.58 12.66
C THR A 38 6.59 8.50 12.60
N HIS A 39 6.33 7.31 13.14
CA HIS A 39 7.23 6.16 12.99
C HIS A 39 7.27 5.65 11.54
N LEU A 40 6.13 5.58 10.87
CA LEU A 40 6.05 5.23 9.44
C LEU A 40 6.88 6.22 8.60
N ALA A 41 6.65 7.53 8.80
CA ALA A 41 7.36 8.59 8.09
C ALA A 41 8.88 8.55 8.34
N LYS A 42 9.30 8.30 9.58
CA LYS A 42 10.72 8.12 9.95
C LYS A 42 11.36 6.96 9.21
N VAL A 43 10.69 5.80 9.19
CA VAL A 43 11.22 4.60 8.52
C VAL A 43 11.22 4.79 7.01
N PHE A 44 10.21 5.42 6.46
CA PHE A 44 10.15 5.80 5.05
C PHE A 44 11.35 6.68 4.66
N GLY A 45 11.57 7.77 5.38
CA GLY A 45 12.71 8.67 5.13
C GLY A 45 14.06 7.97 5.23
N ALA A 46 14.24 7.09 6.24
CA ALA A 46 15.47 6.31 6.39
C ALA A 46 15.71 5.32 5.23
N GLY A 47 14.66 4.79 4.63
CA GLY A 47 14.73 3.92 3.44
C GLY A 47 15.40 4.59 2.24
N SER A 48 15.26 5.92 2.10
CA SER A 48 15.88 6.69 1.02
C SER A 48 17.41 6.56 1.00
N HIS A 49 18.05 6.41 2.16
CA HIS A 49 19.49 6.20 2.26
C HIS A 49 19.94 4.97 1.47
N TYR A 50 19.25 3.85 1.61
CA TYR A 50 19.60 2.59 0.95
C TYR A 50 19.30 2.62 -0.54
N LEU A 51 18.27 3.35 -0.94
CA LEU A 51 17.89 3.50 -2.35
C LEU A 51 18.84 4.44 -3.11
N PHE A 52 19.24 5.59 -2.50
CA PHE A 52 19.80 6.70 -3.26
C PHE A 52 21.21 7.12 -2.80
N ARG A 53 21.68 6.70 -1.63
CA ARG A 53 23.03 7.02 -1.14
C ARG A 53 23.97 5.81 -1.13
N SER A 54 23.57 4.72 -0.46
CA SER A 54 24.41 3.52 -0.38
C SER A 54 24.19 2.56 -1.54
N TYR A 55 23.05 2.69 -2.27
CA TYR A 55 22.64 1.78 -3.34
C TYR A 55 22.69 0.31 -2.90
N ASP A 56 22.16 0.03 -1.70
CA ASP A 56 22.10 -1.30 -1.10
C ASP A 56 20.73 -1.92 -1.29
N PRO A 57 20.54 -2.83 -2.27
CA PRO A 57 19.24 -3.46 -2.52
C PRO A 57 18.75 -4.33 -1.36
N LYS A 58 19.67 -4.88 -0.55
CA LYS A 58 19.28 -5.67 0.62
C LYS A 58 18.73 -4.76 1.71
N GLY A 59 19.44 -3.70 2.05
CA GLY A 59 18.96 -2.69 3.00
C GLY A 59 17.67 -2.04 2.55
N ALA A 60 17.53 -1.73 1.24
CA ALA A 60 16.28 -1.20 0.68
C ALA A 60 15.09 -2.14 0.91
N ARG A 61 15.24 -3.44 0.67
CA ARG A 61 14.18 -4.45 0.93
C ARG A 61 13.86 -4.59 2.42
N GLU A 62 14.87 -4.55 3.29
CA GLU A 62 14.66 -4.59 4.75
C GLU A 62 13.86 -3.36 5.24
N TYR A 63 14.15 -2.17 4.68
CA TYR A 63 13.39 -0.97 5.01
C TYR A 63 11.99 -0.97 4.43
N LEU A 64 11.79 -1.50 3.23
CA LEU A 64 10.46 -1.69 2.67
C LEU A 64 9.60 -2.60 3.55
N ALA A 65 10.16 -3.69 4.08
CA ALA A 65 9.45 -4.55 5.04
C ALA A 65 9.09 -3.80 6.35
N LYS A 66 9.95 -2.89 6.83
CA LYS A 66 9.64 -2.04 7.99
C LYS A 66 8.55 -1.02 7.67
N ILE A 67 8.57 -0.40 6.48
CA ILE A 67 7.52 0.50 6.00
C ILE A 67 6.17 -0.25 5.98
N PHE A 68 6.15 -1.45 5.41
CA PHE A 68 4.96 -2.29 5.39
C PHE A 68 4.45 -2.63 6.80
N ALA A 69 5.34 -2.97 7.73
CA ALA A 69 4.96 -3.26 9.12
C ALA A 69 4.32 -2.04 9.81
N TRP A 70 4.86 -0.82 9.62
CA TRP A 70 4.28 0.40 10.17
C TRP A 70 2.99 0.82 9.47
N TYR A 71 2.85 0.55 8.16
CA TYR A 71 1.61 0.70 7.42
C TYR A 71 0.49 -0.19 8.01
N CYS A 72 0.79 -1.47 8.26
CA CYS A 72 -0.13 -2.37 8.96
C CYS A 72 -0.45 -1.91 10.40
N ALA A 73 0.54 -1.36 11.11
CA ALA A 73 0.32 -0.83 12.46
C ALA A 73 -0.62 0.39 12.45
N LEU A 74 -0.49 1.27 11.46
CA LEU A 74 -1.40 2.41 11.28
C LEU A 74 -2.81 1.92 10.96
N SER A 75 -2.96 1.00 10.01
CA SER A 75 -4.24 0.36 9.68
C SER A 75 -4.93 -0.22 10.90
N ASN A 76 -4.21 -0.99 11.74
CA ASN A 76 -4.73 -1.52 13.00
C ASN A 76 -5.19 -0.42 13.97
N ARG A 77 -4.48 0.71 14.00
CA ARG A 77 -4.76 1.79 14.95
C ARG A 77 -5.98 2.63 14.57
N ILE A 78 -6.24 2.75 13.27
CA ILE A 78 -7.41 3.45 12.72
C ILE A 78 -8.58 2.50 12.42
N GLU A 79 -8.41 1.20 12.72
CA GLU A 79 -9.42 0.15 12.51
C GLU A 79 -9.85 -0.01 11.03
N LEU A 80 -8.92 0.24 10.10
CA LEU A 80 -9.16 0.13 8.66
C LEU A 80 -8.74 -1.25 8.13
N ASP A 81 -9.61 -1.92 7.40
CA ASP A 81 -9.24 -3.11 6.63
C ASP A 81 -8.58 -2.71 5.31
N ILE A 82 -7.23 -2.74 5.30
CA ILE A 82 -6.45 -2.36 4.11
C ILE A 82 -6.54 -3.36 2.97
N GLU A 83 -6.92 -4.62 3.24
CA GLU A 83 -7.15 -5.61 2.19
C GLU A 83 -8.42 -5.28 1.40
N ASP A 84 -9.49 -4.89 2.09
CA ASP A 84 -10.72 -4.42 1.45
C ASP A 84 -10.51 -3.07 0.77
N ALA A 85 -9.81 -2.13 1.42
CA ALA A 85 -9.50 -0.83 0.84
C ALA A 85 -8.73 -0.95 -0.49
N LEU A 86 -7.70 -1.79 -0.52
CA LEU A 86 -6.94 -2.07 -1.74
C LEU A 86 -7.80 -2.73 -2.81
N TRP A 87 -8.64 -3.69 -2.44
CA TRP A 87 -9.47 -4.41 -3.41
C TRP A 87 -10.56 -3.52 -4.03
N GLU A 88 -11.21 -2.70 -3.23
CA GLU A 88 -12.25 -1.79 -3.72
C GLU A 88 -11.69 -0.74 -4.69
N LYS A 89 -10.47 -0.27 -4.45
CA LYS A 89 -9.81 0.72 -5.33
C LYS A 89 -9.10 0.10 -6.52
N TYR A 90 -8.56 -1.11 -6.37
CA TYR A 90 -7.75 -1.81 -7.38
C TYR A 90 -8.26 -3.23 -7.65
N PRO A 91 -9.49 -3.40 -8.18
CA PRO A 91 -10.07 -4.72 -8.42
C PRO A 91 -9.48 -5.39 -9.69
N SER A 92 -8.17 -5.63 -9.70
CA SER A 92 -7.37 -6.12 -10.84
C SER A 92 -7.39 -5.19 -12.07
N VAL A 93 -7.69 -3.91 -11.86
CA VAL A 93 -7.66 -2.86 -12.90
C VAL A 93 -7.05 -1.58 -12.36
N CYS A 94 -6.57 -0.72 -13.27
CA CYS A 94 -6.18 0.64 -12.92
C CYS A 94 -7.44 1.48 -12.58
N PRO A 95 -7.51 2.17 -11.43
CA PRO A 95 -8.71 2.91 -11.03
C PRO A 95 -9.03 4.11 -11.93
N ARG A 96 -8.05 4.58 -12.73
CA ARG A 96 -8.20 5.75 -13.60
C ARG A 96 -8.72 5.40 -14.99
N CYS A 97 -8.15 4.37 -15.64
CA CYS A 97 -8.53 3.96 -16.99
C CYS A 97 -9.38 2.68 -17.04
N LEU A 98 -9.58 2.03 -15.90
CA LEU A 98 -10.33 0.79 -15.72
C LEU A 98 -9.79 -0.39 -16.55
N SER A 99 -8.57 -0.27 -17.07
CA SER A 99 -7.89 -1.31 -17.83
C SER A 99 -7.12 -2.27 -16.91
N PRO A 100 -7.07 -3.59 -17.23
CA PRO A 100 -6.25 -4.57 -16.51
C PRO A 100 -4.74 -4.28 -16.60
N ALA A 101 -4.31 -3.60 -17.68
CA ALA A 101 -2.98 -3.01 -17.80
C ALA A 101 -3.15 -1.51 -18.00
N CYS A 102 -2.54 -0.69 -17.15
CA CYS A 102 -2.72 0.75 -17.17
C CYS A 102 -2.24 1.38 -18.49
N GLU A 103 -3.14 2.10 -19.16
CA GLU A 103 -2.94 2.81 -20.42
C GLU A 103 -3.07 4.34 -20.25
N CYS A 104 -2.96 4.83 -19.00
CA CYS A 104 -3.08 6.26 -18.73
C CYS A 104 -1.93 7.05 -19.40
N LEU A 105 -2.26 7.86 -20.39
CA LEU A 105 -1.32 8.75 -21.11
C LEU A 105 -1.38 10.19 -20.60
N GLU A 106 -2.42 10.58 -19.87
CA GLU A 106 -2.69 11.95 -19.43
C GLU A 106 -3.09 12.02 -17.95
N PRO A 107 -3.06 13.23 -17.33
CA PRO A 107 -3.47 13.41 -15.95
C PRO A 107 -4.93 12.96 -15.73
N PRO A 108 -5.30 12.60 -14.51
CA PRO A 108 -6.41 11.74 -14.22
C PRO A 108 -7.77 12.35 -14.59
N LYS A 109 -8.58 11.57 -15.30
CA LYS A 109 -10.03 11.73 -15.25
C LYS A 109 -10.51 11.44 -13.83
N LYS A 110 -11.64 12.04 -13.45
CA LYS A 110 -12.30 11.71 -12.18
C LYS A 110 -12.49 10.19 -12.06
N ILE A 111 -12.11 9.64 -10.91
CA ILE A 111 -12.30 8.21 -10.64
C ILE A 111 -13.78 7.90 -10.57
N ASP A 112 -14.21 6.88 -11.29
CA ASP A 112 -15.59 6.36 -11.26
C ASP A 112 -15.70 5.30 -10.16
N SER A 113 -16.05 5.76 -8.95
CA SER A 113 -16.13 4.90 -7.76
C SER A 113 -17.26 3.87 -7.88
N GLU A 114 -18.38 4.20 -8.54
CA GLU A 114 -19.49 3.25 -8.73
C GLU A 114 -19.05 2.11 -9.64
N ARG A 115 -18.37 2.43 -10.73
CA ARG A 115 -17.86 1.41 -11.64
C ARG A 115 -16.77 0.55 -11.00
N LEU A 116 -15.90 1.12 -10.15
CA LEU A 116 -14.92 0.35 -9.40
C LEU A 116 -15.58 -0.63 -8.43
N THR A 117 -16.62 -0.21 -7.72
CA THR A 117 -17.38 -1.08 -6.84
C THR A 117 -17.98 -2.26 -7.60
N MET A 118 -18.57 -2.02 -8.78
CA MET A 118 -19.08 -3.09 -9.63
C MET A 118 -17.97 -4.03 -10.10
N LEU A 119 -16.83 -3.50 -10.52
CA LEU A 119 -15.68 -4.29 -10.94
C LEU A 119 -15.09 -5.13 -9.78
N ALA A 120 -15.12 -4.62 -8.55
CA ALA A 120 -14.69 -5.38 -7.39
C ALA A 120 -15.57 -6.63 -7.16
N LEU A 121 -16.86 -6.53 -7.42
CA LEU A 121 -17.79 -7.67 -7.37
C LEU A 121 -17.59 -8.61 -8.56
N GLU A 122 -17.55 -8.07 -9.77
CA GLU A 122 -17.36 -8.85 -11.02
C GLU A 122 -16.04 -9.65 -10.99
N ASN A 123 -14.98 -9.06 -10.44
CA ASN A 123 -13.64 -9.66 -10.37
C ASN A 123 -13.36 -10.42 -9.07
N ALA A 124 -14.34 -10.62 -8.19
CA ALA A 124 -14.14 -11.21 -6.86
C ALA A 124 -13.32 -12.51 -6.85
N GLN A 125 -13.48 -13.35 -7.88
CA GLN A 125 -12.71 -14.59 -8.05
C GLN A 125 -11.21 -14.38 -8.34
N ARG A 126 -10.81 -13.15 -8.69
CA ARG A 126 -9.43 -12.76 -8.96
C ARG A 126 -8.77 -12.03 -7.80
N ARG A 127 -9.49 -11.86 -6.69
CA ARG A 127 -8.96 -11.21 -5.50
C ARG A 127 -7.74 -11.97 -4.99
N PRO A 128 -6.60 -11.28 -4.80
CA PRO A 128 -5.38 -11.92 -4.31
C PRO A 128 -5.56 -12.52 -2.91
N MET A 129 -5.01 -13.71 -2.73
CA MET A 129 -5.08 -14.47 -1.47
C MET A 129 -3.79 -14.41 -0.67
N SER A 130 -2.71 -13.83 -1.22
CA SER A 130 -1.41 -13.72 -0.55
C SER A 130 -0.70 -12.42 -0.93
N LEU A 131 0.30 -11.97 -0.14
CA LEU A 131 1.13 -10.81 -0.48
C LEU A 131 1.78 -10.95 -1.86
N ARG A 132 2.18 -12.16 -2.22
CA ARG A 132 2.77 -12.44 -3.54
C ARG A 132 1.77 -12.19 -4.66
N GLU A 133 0.53 -12.61 -4.49
CA GLU A 133 -0.51 -12.39 -5.50
C GLU A 133 -0.89 -10.92 -5.61
N TRP A 134 -0.94 -10.17 -4.50
CA TRP A 134 -1.09 -8.73 -4.51
C TRP A 134 0.05 -8.06 -5.30
N GLN A 135 1.29 -8.46 -5.05
CA GLN A 135 2.45 -7.96 -5.78
C GLN A 135 2.36 -8.25 -7.28
N VAL A 136 1.95 -9.47 -7.67
CA VAL A 136 1.76 -9.87 -9.07
C VAL A 136 0.61 -9.08 -9.71
N MET A 137 -0.50 -8.87 -9.00
CA MET A 137 -1.62 -8.07 -9.49
C MET A 137 -1.18 -6.63 -9.79
N PHE A 138 -0.49 -5.97 -8.86
CA PHE A 138 0.01 -4.60 -9.09
C PHE A 138 1.07 -4.54 -10.20
N ALA A 139 1.94 -5.56 -10.32
CA ALA A 139 2.84 -5.68 -11.45
C ALA A 139 2.09 -5.79 -12.78
N SER A 140 0.96 -6.50 -12.80
CA SER A 140 0.13 -6.65 -14.01
C SER A 140 -0.57 -5.37 -14.40
N ILE A 141 -1.13 -4.63 -13.43
CA ILE A 141 -1.79 -3.34 -13.67
C ILE A 141 -0.79 -2.29 -14.18
N TYR A 142 0.40 -2.19 -13.57
CA TYR A 142 1.35 -1.10 -13.83
C TYR A 142 2.58 -1.55 -14.64
N ARG A 143 2.43 -2.54 -15.53
CA ARG A 143 3.46 -2.89 -16.50
C ARG A 143 3.79 -1.65 -17.33
N GLY A 144 5.08 -1.30 -17.37
CA GLY A 144 5.53 -0.25 -18.27
C GLY A 144 5.17 -0.58 -19.74
N PRO A 145 5.27 0.40 -20.67
CA PRO A 145 4.79 0.30 -22.04
C PRO A 145 5.29 -0.91 -22.85
N SER A 146 6.32 -1.62 -22.38
CA SER A 146 6.90 -2.77 -23.05
C SER A 146 6.36 -4.15 -22.61
N GLY A 147 5.49 -4.22 -21.58
CA GLY A 147 4.94 -5.50 -21.09
C GLY A 147 5.98 -6.51 -20.58
N LYS A 148 7.25 -6.18 -20.61
CA LYS A 148 8.38 -7.05 -20.25
C LYS A 148 9.13 -6.48 -19.05
N GLN A 149 8.76 -6.91 -17.86
CA GLN A 149 9.53 -6.66 -16.66
C GLN A 149 10.64 -7.72 -16.53
N THR A 150 11.61 -7.70 -17.42
CA THR A 150 12.81 -8.58 -17.38
C THR A 150 14.10 -7.80 -17.14
N VAL A 151 14.02 -6.48 -17.03
CA VAL A 151 15.18 -5.63 -16.74
C VAL A 151 15.01 -5.04 -15.36
N PRO A 152 16.04 -5.06 -14.49
CA PRO A 152 16.00 -4.33 -13.22
C PRO A 152 15.56 -2.88 -13.48
N ALA A 153 14.67 -2.38 -12.64
CA ALA A 153 14.18 -1.02 -12.80
C ALA A 153 15.34 -0.03 -12.80
N SER A 154 15.30 0.96 -13.71
CA SER A 154 16.28 2.03 -13.70
C SER A 154 16.22 2.79 -12.37
N ARG A 155 17.33 3.41 -11.97
CA ARG A 155 17.39 4.26 -10.77
C ARG A 155 16.32 5.34 -10.79
N ASP A 156 16.10 5.96 -11.96
CA ASP A 156 15.09 6.99 -12.15
C ASP A 156 13.67 6.44 -11.94
N ARG A 157 13.42 5.18 -12.36
CA ARG A 157 12.14 4.53 -12.10
C ARG A 157 11.92 4.29 -10.61
N VAL A 158 12.94 3.79 -9.90
CA VAL A 158 12.86 3.62 -8.44
C VAL A 158 12.67 4.95 -7.73
N ALA A 159 13.38 6.01 -8.16
CA ALA A 159 13.24 7.36 -7.62
C ALA A 159 11.83 7.91 -7.85
N LEU A 160 11.26 7.74 -9.04
CA LEU A 160 9.88 8.15 -9.34
C LEU A 160 8.88 7.43 -8.44
N VAL A 161 8.99 6.11 -8.30
CA VAL A 161 8.09 5.33 -7.42
C VAL A 161 8.20 5.79 -5.98
N PHE A 162 9.42 6.02 -5.48
CA PHE A 162 9.62 6.52 -4.12
C PHE A 162 9.07 7.94 -3.91
N ALA A 163 9.21 8.82 -4.92
CA ALA A 163 8.64 10.16 -4.87
C ALA A 163 7.10 10.13 -4.82
N ARG A 164 6.47 9.24 -5.58
CA ARG A 164 5.03 9.01 -5.50
C ARG A 164 4.58 8.46 -4.16
N MET A 165 5.34 7.53 -3.58
CA MET A 165 5.07 7.07 -2.20
C MET A 165 5.14 8.22 -1.18
N ALA A 166 6.06 9.19 -1.38
CA ALA A 166 6.16 10.36 -0.49
C ALA A 166 4.94 11.28 -0.61
N GLU A 167 4.41 11.45 -1.82
CA GLU A 167 3.16 12.17 -2.09
C GLU A 167 1.99 11.53 -1.31
N GLU A 168 1.75 10.23 -1.52
CA GLU A 168 0.68 9.51 -0.82
C GLU A 168 0.87 9.48 0.71
N LEU A 169 2.10 9.43 1.18
CA LEU A 169 2.38 9.52 2.63
C LEU A 169 1.94 10.90 3.18
N GLY A 170 2.10 11.98 2.40
CA GLY A 170 1.60 13.30 2.73
C GLY A 170 0.07 13.33 2.79
N GLU A 171 -0.61 12.71 1.82
CA GLU A 171 -2.08 12.64 1.76
C GLU A 171 -2.66 11.82 2.92
N VAL A 172 -2.00 10.73 3.34
CA VAL A 172 -2.34 10.02 4.59
C VAL A 172 -2.21 10.94 5.82
N ALA A 173 -1.18 11.80 5.88
CA ALA A 173 -1.03 12.75 6.98
C ALA A 173 -2.16 13.78 7.00
N GLU A 174 -2.56 14.31 5.86
CA GLU A 174 -3.69 15.24 5.73
C GLU A 174 -5.00 14.58 6.15
N ALA A 175 -5.26 13.35 5.69
CA ALA A 175 -6.44 12.59 6.07
C ALA A 175 -6.51 12.30 7.59
N LEU A 176 -5.35 12.04 8.23
CA LEU A 176 -5.26 11.90 9.69
C LEU A 176 -5.54 13.22 10.43
N GLY A 177 -5.22 14.36 9.82
CA GLY A 177 -5.40 15.69 10.39
C GLY A 177 -6.81 16.25 10.25
N GLN A 178 -7.63 15.66 9.39
CA GLN A 178 -9.02 16.08 9.26
C GLN A 178 -9.75 15.73 10.57
N ASP A 179 -10.32 16.75 11.23
CA ASP A 179 -11.19 16.52 12.36
C ASP A 179 -12.24 15.49 11.93
N ARG A 180 -12.41 14.45 12.74
CA ARG A 180 -13.41 13.41 12.48
C ARG A 180 -14.81 14.02 12.54
N VAL A 181 -15.15 14.76 11.49
CA VAL A 181 -16.53 15.12 11.22
C VAL A 181 -17.25 13.83 10.89
N ILE A 182 -18.35 13.61 11.54
CA ILE A 182 -19.14 12.39 11.75
C ILE A 182 -19.76 11.83 10.44
N ASP A 183 -19.42 12.35 9.31
CA ASP A 183 -19.91 11.90 8.01
C ASP A 183 -18.85 11.05 7.32
N GLY A 184 -19.26 9.93 6.77
CA GLY A 184 -18.42 8.89 6.15
C GLY A 184 -17.46 9.38 5.04
N GLU A 185 -17.36 10.69 4.81
CA GLU A 185 -16.44 11.33 3.88
C GLU A 185 -14.98 11.23 4.37
N ALA A 186 -14.72 11.51 5.66
CA ALA A 186 -13.37 11.41 6.21
C ALA A 186 -12.85 9.98 6.25
N GLU A 187 -13.72 9.01 6.53
CA GLU A 187 -13.40 7.57 6.45
C GLU A 187 -13.09 7.17 5.01
N PHE A 188 -13.89 7.63 4.06
CA PHE A 188 -13.69 7.38 2.63
C PHE A 188 -12.35 7.95 2.13
N VAL A 189 -12.00 9.18 2.53
CA VAL A 189 -10.71 9.80 2.17
C VAL A 189 -9.57 8.96 2.75
N MET A 190 -9.57 8.69 4.06
CA MET A 190 -8.53 7.88 4.72
C MET A 190 -8.36 6.51 4.05
N LYS A 191 -9.45 5.85 3.71
CA LYS A 191 -9.46 4.55 3.03
C LYS A 191 -8.76 4.64 1.67
N ASN A 192 -9.03 5.70 0.91
CA ASN A 192 -8.43 5.91 -0.40
C ASN A 192 -6.92 6.17 -0.33
N GLU A 193 -6.49 7.06 0.58
CA GLU A 193 -5.06 7.41 0.73
C GLU A 193 -4.25 6.22 1.27
N MET A 194 -4.81 5.47 2.20
CA MET A 194 -4.19 4.24 2.66
C MET A 194 -4.08 3.19 1.53
N ALA A 195 -5.09 3.06 0.67
CA ALA A 195 -5.03 2.16 -0.48
C ALA A 195 -3.97 2.60 -1.50
N ASP A 196 -3.85 3.90 -1.80
CA ASP A 196 -2.84 4.42 -2.73
C ASP A 196 -1.42 4.22 -2.18
N PHE A 197 -1.19 4.57 -0.93
CA PHE A 197 0.10 4.31 -0.30
C PHE A 197 0.45 2.81 -0.31
N GLY A 198 -0.51 1.92 -0.02
CA GLY A 198 -0.35 0.47 -0.11
C GLY A 198 0.01 -0.01 -1.52
N ALA A 199 -0.66 0.51 -2.55
CA ALA A 199 -0.37 0.20 -3.95
C ALA A 199 1.08 0.58 -4.33
N TRP A 200 1.59 1.73 -3.84
CA TRP A 200 2.96 2.13 -4.07
C TRP A 200 3.98 1.30 -3.29
N ILE A 201 3.64 0.75 -2.11
CA ILE A 201 4.48 -0.25 -1.42
C ILE A 201 4.72 -1.45 -2.34
N PHE A 202 3.66 -2.02 -2.95
CA PHE A 202 3.80 -3.10 -3.93
C PHE A 202 4.52 -2.63 -5.20
N GLY A 203 4.28 -1.41 -5.63
CA GLY A 203 4.99 -0.77 -6.73
C GLY A 203 6.50 -0.73 -6.50
N LEU A 204 6.95 -0.31 -5.32
CA LEU A 204 8.37 -0.29 -4.95
C LEU A 204 8.92 -1.73 -4.84
N ALA A 205 8.18 -2.66 -4.21
CA ALA A 205 8.57 -4.07 -4.14
C ALA A 205 8.83 -4.70 -5.52
N ASN A 206 8.05 -4.30 -6.52
CA ASN A 206 8.21 -4.77 -7.91
C ASN A 206 9.42 -4.16 -8.64
N ASN A 207 10.03 -3.12 -8.09
CA ASN A 207 11.17 -2.42 -8.68
C ASN A 207 12.51 -2.69 -7.93
N LEU A 208 12.47 -3.44 -6.82
CA LEU A 208 13.61 -3.88 -6.00
C LEU A 208 13.95 -5.35 -6.19
#